data_a0a425c694fa907d7cabd6a74c99c781
#
_entry.id   a0a425c694fa907d7cabd6a74c99c781
#
_cell.length_a   1.000
_cell.length_b   1.000
_cell.length_c   1.000
_cell.angle_alpha   90.00
_cell.angle_beta   90.00
_cell.angle_gamma   90.00
#
_symmetry.space_group_name_H-M   'P 1'
#
loop_
_entity.id
_entity.type
_entity.pdbx_description
1 polymer ?
#
loop_
_entity_poly.entity_id
_entity_poly.type
_entity_poly.pdbx_seq_one_letter_code
_entity_poly.pdbx_strand_id
1 'polypeptide(L)'
;MTVQRKAKIILLDNRPGDRTPIFDILSMEETFHVDRPGAGRGCLDFAREIKPDMIICNDSIPVGDVLDLCRRVRSDPELETVVVILARSFPGDEDGTQDLEAGVDDWIEMSIPPAVLINKVKAWFRIKSLRDDSRVERQRLQDLADVLDKNFKELMIILVKTLDSRIPGVSERAEQAKTVTEYITTKLEVHGHEKKNVLLAAFLHEIGKIGLPEAIACKEYSRLAMSEQTLFHQHPLIGSMVVSTISGFEDSANFICHQLENYDGSGSPDGLMGREIPTGARILRAIVFQEELGKGGCSVQGIINQLKQASHKVLDPVMAQHFIDYLSSRDEHLFSNTCRLGVDELKEGMILAEDVYSSNGIKLLPKGARLQEWMIRILTERNYVDPIIGGVRVFKD
;
A
#
# COMPACT_ATOMS: atom_id res chain seq x y z
N MET A 1 -31.93 -1.24 33.84
CA MET A 1 -33.01 -0.90 32.90
C MET A 1 -32.36 -0.11 31.79
N THR A 2 -32.11 -0.71 30.64
CA THR A 2 -31.63 -0.03 29.43
C THR A 2 -32.75 0.88 28.95
N VAL A 3 -32.53 2.18 28.97
CA VAL A 3 -33.45 3.16 28.37
C VAL A 3 -33.52 2.84 26.89
N GLN A 4 -34.62 2.25 26.46
CA GLN A 4 -34.82 1.85 25.08
C GLN A 4 -34.92 3.14 24.25
N ARG A 5 -33.97 3.39 23.34
CA ARG A 5 -33.94 4.53 22.44
C ARG A 5 -35.25 4.56 21.63
N LYS A 6 -35.93 5.71 21.59
CA LYS A 6 -37.10 5.89 20.73
C LYS A 6 -36.68 5.98 19.28
N ALA A 7 -37.42 5.28 18.40
CA ALA A 7 -37.20 5.39 16.94
C ALA A 7 -37.62 6.80 16.47
N LYS A 8 -36.73 7.47 15.77
CA LYS A 8 -37.01 8.78 15.17
C LYS A 8 -37.56 8.59 13.77
N ILE A 9 -38.77 9.02 13.53
CA ILE A 9 -39.50 8.88 12.29
C ILE A 9 -39.80 10.22 11.69
N ILE A 10 -39.43 10.47 10.45
CA ILE A 10 -39.93 11.61 9.68
C ILE A 10 -41.11 11.14 8.85
N LEU A 11 -42.25 11.78 9.07
CA LEU A 11 -43.43 11.59 8.22
C LEU A 11 -43.54 12.74 7.23
N LEU A 12 -43.43 12.41 5.94
CA LEU A 12 -43.62 13.33 4.84
C LEU A 12 -45.05 13.25 4.33
N ASP A 13 -45.75 14.36 4.43
CA ASP A 13 -47.15 14.54 3.99
C ASP A 13 -47.31 15.93 3.41
N ASN A 14 -47.91 16.02 2.22
CA ASN A 14 -48.08 17.27 1.51
C ASN A 14 -49.43 17.95 1.86
N ARG A 15 -50.22 17.38 2.75
CA ARG A 15 -51.53 17.93 3.17
C ARG A 15 -51.35 18.96 4.28
N PRO A 16 -51.56 20.25 4.03
CA PRO A 16 -51.45 21.27 5.09
C PRO A 16 -52.64 21.15 6.05
N GLY A 17 -52.30 20.93 7.33
CA GLY A 17 -53.27 21.06 8.43
C GLY A 17 -53.96 19.80 8.93
N ASP A 18 -54.13 18.74 8.14
CA ASP A 18 -54.79 17.52 8.57
C ASP A 18 -53.78 16.51 9.19
N ARG A 19 -54.12 16.02 10.37
CA ARG A 19 -53.44 14.86 10.96
C ARG A 19 -53.83 13.63 10.14
N THR A 20 -52.82 12.98 9.54
CA THR A 20 -53.10 11.73 8.86
C THR A 20 -53.25 10.61 9.88
N PRO A 21 -54.10 9.59 9.60
CA PRO A 21 -54.25 8.45 10.53
C PRO A 21 -52.95 7.80 10.92
N ILE A 22 -51.96 7.73 9.98
CA ILE A 22 -50.61 7.19 10.25
C ILE A 22 -49.88 8.02 11.32
N PHE A 23 -49.95 9.37 11.25
CA PHE A 23 -49.32 10.23 12.24
C PHE A 23 -49.88 10.00 13.64
N ASP A 24 -51.20 9.95 13.76
CA ASP A 24 -51.88 9.76 15.05
C ASP A 24 -51.55 8.40 15.65
N ILE A 25 -51.59 7.31 14.83
CA ILE A 25 -51.23 5.94 15.25
C ILE A 25 -49.81 5.87 15.74
N LEU A 26 -48.84 6.40 14.95
CA LEU A 26 -47.42 6.31 15.28
C LEU A 26 -47.05 7.23 16.48
N SER A 27 -47.70 8.40 16.62
CA SER A 27 -47.42 9.32 17.71
C SER A 27 -47.97 8.86 19.08
N MET A 28 -48.97 7.96 19.08
CA MET A 28 -49.48 7.31 20.29
C MET A 28 -48.57 6.21 20.84
N GLU A 29 -47.63 5.72 20.05
CA GLU A 29 -46.72 4.65 20.46
C GLU A 29 -45.51 5.25 21.19
N GLU A 30 -45.34 4.91 22.47
CA GLU A 30 -44.30 5.48 23.33
C GLU A 30 -42.87 5.22 22.83
N THR A 31 -42.69 4.21 22.00
CA THR A 31 -41.38 3.82 21.43
C THR A 31 -40.98 4.63 20.22
N PHE A 32 -41.85 5.51 19.71
CA PHE A 32 -41.60 6.34 18.53
C PHE A 32 -41.52 7.82 18.88
N HIS A 33 -40.76 8.57 18.11
CA HIS A 33 -40.76 10.01 18.02
C HIS A 33 -41.00 10.41 16.58
N VAL A 34 -42.13 11.03 16.28
CA VAL A 34 -42.56 11.32 14.91
C VAL A 34 -42.46 12.80 14.66
N ASP A 35 -41.62 13.19 13.72
CA ASP A 35 -41.42 14.59 13.31
C ASP A 35 -41.98 14.82 11.89
N ARG A 36 -42.36 16.10 11.62
CA ARG A 36 -42.77 16.56 10.30
C ARG A 36 -41.90 17.75 9.88
N PRO A 37 -41.38 17.81 8.67
CA PRO A 37 -40.70 19.00 8.18
C PRO A 37 -41.70 20.15 8.09
N GLY A 38 -41.32 21.34 8.59
CA GLY A 38 -42.12 22.55 8.43
C GLY A 38 -42.25 23.00 6.97
N ALA A 39 -43.30 23.76 6.64
CA ALA A 39 -43.51 24.28 5.30
C ALA A 39 -42.28 25.06 4.80
N GLY A 40 -41.79 24.68 3.61
CA GLY A 40 -40.64 25.31 2.96
C GLY A 40 -39.25 24.74 3.35
N ARG A 41 -39.17 23.77 4.24
CA ARG A 41 -37.90 23.11 4.61
C ARG A 41 -37.67 21.88 3.73
N GLY A 42 -36.51 21.80 3.12
CA GLY A 42 -36.12 20.62 2.33
C GLY A 42 -36.05 19.36 3.21
N CYS A 43 -36.65 18.26 2.78
CA CYS A 43 -36.68 17.01 3.55
C CYS A 43 -35.26 16.51 3.91
N LEU A 44 -34.29 16.61 3.00
CA LEU A 44 -32.91 16.15 3.23
C LEU A 44 -32.19 16.97 4.30
N ASP A 45 -32.33 18.30 4.28
CA ASP A 45 -31.70 19.14 5.28
C ASP A 45 -32.29 18.88 6.68
N PHE A 46 -33.60 18.67 6.75
CA PHE A 46 -34.29 18.28 7.96
C PHE A 46 -33.85 16.88 8.44
N ALA A 47 -33.66 15.92 7.52
CA ALA A 47 -33.19 14.57 7.83
C ALA A 47 -31.74 14.58 8.36
N ARG A 48 -30.86 15.41 7.80
CA ARG A 48 -29.49 15.57 8.30
C ARG A 48 -29.44 16.14 9.73
N GLU A 49 -30.34 17.08 10.05
CA GLU A 49 -30.42 17.68 11.39
C GLU A 49 -30.96 16.68 12.43
N ILE A 50 -32.06 15.99 12.11
CA ILE A 50 -32.74 15.07 13.04
C ILE A 50 -32.04 13.73 13.14
N LYS A 51 -31.39 13.27 12.06
CA LYS A 51 -30.82 11.91 11.89
C LYS A 51 -31.86 10.85 12.20
N PRO A 52 -32.91 10.70 11.34
CA PRO A 52 -34.01 9.80 11.59
C PRO A 52 -33.58 8.34 11.39
N ASP A 53 -34.31 7.45 12.02
CA ASP A 53 -34.20 6.01 11.74
C ASP A 53 -35.00 5.61 10.52
N MET A 54 -36.10 6.38 10.25
CA MET A 54 -37.03 6.06 9.18
C MET A 54 -37.66 7.34 8.60
N ILE A 55 -37.90 7.30 7.30
CA ILE A 55 -38.70 8.29 6.56
C ILE A 55 -39.92 7.56 5.99
N ILE A 56 -41.09 8.01 6.34
CA ILE A 56 -42.35 7.50 5.78
C ILE A 56 -42.93 8.56 4.85
N CYS A 57 -43.05 8.24 3.59
CA CYS A 57 -43.64 9.13 2.57
C CYS A 57 -45.09 8.76 2.32
N ASN A 58 -46.01 9.70 2.50
CA ASN A 58 -47.41 9.50 2.20
C ASN A 58 -47.70 9.63 0.70
N ASP A 59 -48.79 9.03 0.25
CA ASP A 59 -49.31 9.04 -1.16
C ASP A 59 -49.69 10.45 -1.65
N SER A 60 -49.78 11.44 -0.76
CA SER A 60 -49.97 12.85 -1.12
C SER A 60 -48.77 13.48 -1.81
N ILE A 61 -47.58 12.80 -1.79
CA ILE A 61 -46.37 13.27 -2.44
C ILE A 61 -46.25 12.58 -3.80
N PRO A 62 -45.97 13.32 -4.89
CA PRO A 62 -45.77 12.72 -6.19
C PRO A 62 -44.70 11.64 -6.17
N VAL A 63 -44.94 10.49 -6.81
CA VAL A 63 -44.03 9.35 -6.79
C VAL A 63 -42.61 9.73 -7.29
N GLY A 64 -42.53 10.56 -8.33
CA GLY A 64 -41.26 11.06 -8.86
C GLY A 64 -40.41 11.78 -7.83
N ASP A 65 -41.02 12.62 -6.98
CA ASP A 65 -40.34 13.35 -5.91
C ASP A 65 -39.84 12.42 -4.80
N VAL A 66 -40.60 11.35 -4.51
CA VAL A 66 -40.21 10.34 -3.55
C VAL A 66 -39.02 9.51 -4.07
N LEU A 67 -39.05 9.12 -5.32
CA LEU A 67 -37.94 8.35 -5.94
C LEU A 67 -36.64 9.19 -6.00
N ASP A 68 -36.77 10.50 -6.29
CA ASP A 68 -35.60 11.40 -6.22
C ASP A 68 -35.06 11.54 -4.80
N LEU A 69 -35.96 11.70 -3.82
CA LEU A 69 -35.59 11.70 -2.41
C LEU A 69 -34.85 10.42 -2.02
N CYS A 70 -35.34 9.25 -2.42
CA CYS A 70 -34.71 7.96 -2.13
C CYS A 70 -33.29 7.91 -2.68
N ARG A 71 -33.08 8.25 -3.96
CA ARG A 71 -31.75 8.28 -4.58
C ARG A 71 -30.80 9.20 -3.84
N ARG A 72 -31.27 10.38 -3.42
CA ARG A 72 -30.47 11.34 -2.65
C ARG A 72 -30.15 10.85 -1.24
N VAL A 73 -31.10 10.21 -0.56
CA VAL A 73 -30.88 9.57 0.76
C VAL A 73 -29.84 8.46 0.64
N ARG A 74 -29.91 7.62 -0.41
CA ARG A 74 -28.93 6.52 -0.61
C ARG A 74 -27.56 7.02 -1.01
N SER A 75 -27.47 8.20 -1.64
CA SER A 75 -26.18 8.82 -2.01
C SER A 75 -25.55 9.62 -0.86
N ASP A 76 -26.24 9.82 0.24
CA ASP A 76 -25.75 10.57 1.39
C ASP A 76 -25.15 9.61 2.44
N PRO A 77 -23.84 9.71 2.74
CA PRO A 77 -23.19 8.82 3.70
C PRO A 77 -23.77 8.87 5.13
N GLU A 78 -24.42 9.96 5.52
CA GLU A 78 -25.06 10.09 6.84
C GLU A 78 -26.46 9.49 6.87
N LEU A 79 -27.14 9.40 5.73
CA LEU A 79 -28.53 8.98 5.60
C LEU A 79 -28.72 7.63 4.89
N GLU A 80 -27.69 7.04 4.30
CA GLU A 80 -27.77 5.84 3.46
C GLU A 80 -28.44 4.63 4.15
N THR A 81 -28.35 4.55 5.48
CA THR A 81 -28.93 3.45 6.27
C THR A 81 -30.36 3.76 6.72
N VAL A 82 -30.89 4.99 6.49
CA VAL A 82 -32.25 5.38 6.87
C VAL A 82 -33.27 4.54 6.10
N VAL A 83 -34.23 3.99 6.81
CA VAL A 83 -35.30 3.20 6.18
C VAL A 83 -36.30 4.13 5.51
N VAL A 84 -36.59 3.94 4.22
CA VAL A 84 -37.59 4.71 3.48
C VAL A 84 -38.78 3.85 3.13
N ILE A 85 -39.97 4.24 3.60
CA ILE A 85 -41.20 3.50 3.44
C ILE A 85 -42.23 4.37 2.70
N LEU A 86 -42.91 3.78 1.72
CA LEU A 86 -44.05 4.41 1.06
C LEU A 86 -45.38 4.00 1.69
N ALA A 87 -46.21 4.97 2.10
CA ALA A 87 -47.56 4.74 2.56
C ALA A 87 -48.55 5.03 1.40
N ARG A 88 -49.26 4.02 0.88
CA ARG A 88 -50.15 4.11 -0.26
C ARG A 88 -51.59 3.75 0.11
N SER A 89 -52.56 4.45 -0.49
CA SER A 89 -54.01 4.20 -0.29
C SER A 89 -54.51 2.98 -1.04
N PHE A 90 -53.85 2.64 -2.16
CA PHE A 90 -54.14 1.48 -2.98
C PHE A 90 -52.83 0.76 -3.39
N PRO A 91 -52.88 -0.58 -3.51
CA PRO A 91 -51.80 -1.28 -4.19
C PRO A 91 -51.74 -0.79 -5.62
N GLY A 92 -50.63 -0.17 -6.04
CA GLY A 92 -50.46 0.30 -7.42
C GLY A 92 -50.47 -0.87 -8.37
N ASP A 93 -51.11 -0.68 -9.53
CA ASP A 93 -51.15 -1.67 -10.61
C ASP A 93 -49.79 -1.87 -11.33
N GLU A 94 -48.77 -1.13 -10.95
CA GLU A 94 -47.47 -1.21 -11.57
C GLU A 94 -46.48 -1.98 -10.67
N ASP A 95 -45.76 -2.86 -11.31
CA ASP A 95 -44.66 -3.65 -10.80
C ASP A 95 -43.74 -2.76 -9.91
N GLY A 96 -43.78 -2.92 -8.60
CA GLY A 96 -43.03 -2.10 -7.61
C GLY A 96 -41.48 -2.16 -7.73
N THR A 97 -41.01 -2.68 -8.87
CA THR A 97 -39.58 -2.80 -9.23
C THR A 97 -38.89 -1.44 -9.29
N GLN A 98 -39.53 -0.40 -9.84
CA GLN A 98 -38.93 0.94 -9.94
C GLN A 98 -38.72 1.58 -8.57
N ASP A 99 -39.62 1.32 -7.63
CA ASP A 99 -39.52 1.83 -6.23
C ASP A 99 -38.31 1.19 -5.50
N LEU A 100 -38.15 -0.12 -5.65
CA LEU A 100 -37.04 -0.87 -5.06
C LEU A 100 -35.70 -0.46 -5.68
N GLU A 101 -35.63 -0.29 -7.01
CA GLU A 101 -34.44 0.20 -7.71
C GLU A 101 -34.03 1.61 -7.28
N ALA A 102 -35.01 2.46 -6.94
CA ALA A 102 -34.75 3.80 -6.40
C ALA A 102 -34.28 3.79 -4.94
N GLY A 103 -34.37 2.67 -4.25
CA GLY A 103 -33.91 2.53 -2.88
C GLY A 103 -35.00 2.66 -1.80
N VAL A 104 -36.27 2.47 -2.15
CA VAL A 104 -37.35 2.27 -1.18
C VAL A 104 -37.17 0.93 -0.49
N ASP A 105 -37.28 0.86 0.83
CA ASP A 105 -37.12 -0.40 1.60
C ASP A 105 -38.43 -1.21 1.67
N ASP A 106 -39.60 -0.53 1.74
CA ASP A 106 -40.88 -1.18 1.85
C ASP A 106 -42.05 -0.22 1.50
N TRP A 107 -43.23 -0.79 1.36
CA TRP A 107 -44.48 -0.01 1.27
C TRP A 107 -45.49 -0.47 2.31
N ILE A 108 -46.39 0.43 2.68
CA ILE A 108 -47.44 0.21 3.66
C ILE A 108 -48.79 0.66 3.00
N GLU A 109 -49.78 -0.23 3.04
CA GLU A 109 -51.15 0.14 2.68
C GLU A 109 -51.79 0.97 3.81
N MET A 110 -52.42 2.09 3.46
CA MET A 110 -53.03 3.00 4.44
C MET A 110 -54.23 2.38 5.19
N SER A 111 -54.82 1.31 4.63
CA SER A 111 -55.96 0.56 5.19
C SER A 111 -55.58 -0.49 6.23
N ILE A 112 -54.26 -0.71 6.50
CA ILE A 112 -53.84 -1.75 7.47
C ILE A 112 -54.27 -1.42 8.88
N PRO A 113 -54.54 -2.45 9.72
CA PRO A 113 -54.87 -2.22 11.13
C PRO A 113 -53.72 -1.54 11.88
N PRO A 114 -54.00 -0.61 12.84
CA PRO A 114 -52.93 0.08 13.60
C PRO A 114 -51.90 -0.80 14.23
N ALA A 115 -52.30 -1.94 14.80
CA ALA A 115 -51.37 -2.90 15.39
C ALA A 115 -50.39 -3.49 14.37
N VAL A 116 -50.81 -3.72 13.13
CA VAL A 116 -49.98 -4.23 12.05
C VAL A 116 -48.97 -3.17 11.59
N LEU A 117 -49.42 -1.92 11.45
CA LEU A 117 -48.55 -0.78 11.14
C LEU A 117 -47.43 -0.64 12.19
N ILE A 118 -47.79 -0.59 13.45
CA ILE A 118 -46.83 -0.45 14.56
C ILE A 118 -45.83 -1.59 14.55
N ASN A 119 -46.26 -2.83 14.37
CA ASN A 119 -45.36 -4.00 14.32
C ASN A 119 -44.43 -3.95 13.12
N LYS A 120 -44.92 -3.48 11.95
CA LYS A 120 -44.13 -3.34 10.74
C LYS A 120 -43.02 -2.28 10.94
N VAL A 121 -43.39 -1.13 11.50
CA VAL A 121 -42.44 -0.05 11.83
C VAL A 121 -41.39 -0.52 12.87
N LYS A 122 -41.82 -1.25 13.92
CA LYS A 122 -40.91 -1.84 14.90
C LYS A 122 -39.94 -2.83 14.26
N ALA A 123 -40.41 -3.65 13.31
CA ALA A 123 -39.56 -4.59 12.59
C ALA A 123 -38.47 -3.86 11.77
N TRP A 124 -38.87 -2.81 11.04
CA TRP A 124 -37.93 -1.99 10.28
C TRP A 124 -36.96 -1.21 11.16
N PHE A 125 -37.42 -0.69 12.29
CA PHE A 125 -36.53 -0.06 13.28
C PHE A 125 -35.47 -1.05 13.81
N ARG A 126 -35.85 -2.30 14.07
CA ARG A 126 -34.92 -3.34 14.45
C ARG A 126 -33.90 -3.64 13.36
N ILE A 127 -34.35 -3.73 12.10
CA ILE A 127 -33.44 -3.93 10.96
C ILE A 127 -32.45 -2.76 10.84
N LYS A 128 -32.94 -1.51 10.98
CA LYS A 128 -32.11 -0.30 10.96
C LYS A 128 -31.05 -0.34 12.07
N SER A 129 -31.46 -0.65 13.29
CA SER A 129 -30.54 -0.75 14.44
C SER A 129 -29.44 -1.79 14.18
N LEU A 130 -29.79 -2.97 13.65
CA LEU A 130 -28.81 -4.00 13.29
C LEU A 130 -27.85 -3.57 12.16
N ARG A 131 -28.35 -2.80 11.18
CA ARG A 131 -27.50 -2.23 10.11
C ARG A 131 -26.50 -1.22 10.70
N ASP A 132 -26.97 -0.34 11.59
CA ASP A 132 -26.13 0.67 12.23
C ASP A 132 -25.06 0.00 13.12
N ASP A 133 -25.44 -0.97 13.95
CA ASP A 133 -24.51 -1.71 14.80
C ASP A 133 -23.44 -2.44 13.96
N SER A 134 -23.86 -3.07 12.86
CA SER A 134 -22.94 -3.73 11.93
C SER A 134 -21.98 -2.76 11.26
N ARG A 135 -22.45 -1.55 10.92
CA ARG A 135 -21.60 -0.51 10.33
C ARG A 135 -20.57 0.01 11.33
N VAL A 136 -21.00 0.29 12.56
CA VAL A 136 -20.08 0.75 13.64
C VAL A 136 -19.02 -0.32 13.92
N GLU A 137 -19.43 -1.59 14.04
CA GLU A 137 -18.51 -2.69 14.30
C GLU A 137 -17.52 -2.91 13.13
N ARG A 138 -17.99 -2.80 11.88
CA ARG A 138 -17.11 -2.87 10.70
C ARG A 138 -16.08 -1.75 10.72
N GLN A 139 -16.49 -0.50 11.03
CA GLN A 139 -15.56 0.62 11.11
C GLN A 139 -14.53 0.39 12.22
N ARG A 140 -14.97 -0.08 13.38
CA ARG A 140 -14.08 -0.39 14.51
C ARG A 140 -13.06 -1.47 14.17
N LEU A 141 -13.49 -2.52 13.45
CA LEU A 141 -12.58 -3.58 13.01
C LEU A 141 -11.56 -3.05 12.00
N GLN A 142 -11.98 -2.16 11.10
CA GLN A 142 -11.08 -1.52 10.15
C GLN A 142 -10.05 -0.64 10.87
N ASP A 143 -10.49 0.22 11.78
CA ASP A 143 -9.60 1.09 12.56
C ASP A 143 -8.59 0.27 13.38
N LEU A 144 -9.03 -0.85 13.96
CA LEU A 144 -8.15 -1.76 14.69
C LEU A 144 -7.12 -2.43 13.78
N ALA A 145 -7.55 -2.87 12.60
CA ALA A 145 -6.66 -3.46 11.60
C ALA A 145 -5.59 -2.46 11.15
N ASP A 146 -5.96 -1.21 10.91
CA ASP A 146 -5.04 -0.14 10.52
C ASP A 146 -4.00 0.16 11.62
N VAL A 147 -4.44 0.19 12.90
CA VAL A 147 -3.55 0.36 14.05
C VAL A 147 -2.59 -0.81 14.18
N LEU A 148 -3.06 -2.05 14.01
CA LEU A 148 -2.21 -3.24 14.07
C LEU A 148 -1.18 -3.26 12.94
N ASP A 149 -1.56 -2.91 11.70
CA ASP A 149 -0.64 -2.83 10.56
C ASP A 149 0.44 -1.76 10.78
N LYS A 150 0.03 -0.60 11.32
CA LYS A 150 0.97 0.46 11.69
C LYS A 150 1.96 0.01 12.76
N ASN A 151 1.47 -0.55 13.88
CA ASN A 151 2.31 -1.02 14.97
C ASN A 151 3.28 -2.12 14.50
N PHE A 152 2.82 -3.02 13.63
CA PHE A 152 3.66 -4.03 13.03
C PHE A 152 4.82 -3.43 12.23
N LYS A 153 4.53 -2.45 11.36
CA LYS A 153 5.57 -1.73 10.59
C LYS A 153 6.58 -1.03 11.50
N GLU A 154 6.12 -0.39 12.56
CA GLU A 154 7.00 0.27 13.54
C GLU A 154 7.90 -0.73 14.26
N LEU A 155 7.38 -1.89 14.66
CA LEU A 155 8.19 -2.96 15.26
C LEU A 155 9.25 -3.49 14.30
N MET A 156 8.95 -3.67 13.02
CA MET A 156 9.93 -4.08 12.01
C MET A 156 11.05 -3.05 11.86
N ILE A 157 10.71 -1.76 11.86
CA ILE A 157 11.69 -0.68 11.84
C ILE A 157 12.61 -0.72 13.08
N ILE A 158 12.03 -0.97 14.26
CA ILE A 158 12.80 -1.09 15.51
C ILE A 158 13.76 -2.27 15.43
N LEU A 159 13.34 -3.42 14.91
CA LEU A 159 14.22 -4.59 14.74
C LEU A 159 15.39 -4.29 13.82
N VAL A 160 15.14 -3.67 12.66
CA VAL A 160 16.19 -3.29 11.71
C VAL A 160 17.14 -2.24 12.32
N LYS A 161 16.61 -1.23 13.02
CA LYS A 161 17.44 -0.23 13.74
C LYS A 161 18.27 -0.84 14.87
N THR A 162 17.74 -1.83 15.56
CA THR A 162 18.50 -2.56 16.60
C THR A 162 19.64 -3.34 15.96
N LEU A 163 19.43 -3.96 14.82
CA LEU A 163 20.50 -4.60 14.08
C LEU A 163 21.51 -3.57 13.54
N ASP A 164 21.04 -2.42 13.07
CA ASP A 164 21.88 -1.33 12.55
C ASP A 164 22.83 -0.75 13.61
N SER A 165 22.40 -0.72 14.88
CA SER A 165 23.26 -0.30 15.99
C SER A 165 24.48 -1.21 16.19
N ARG A 166 24.38 -2.48 15.75
CA ARG A 166 25.46 -3.47 15.81
C ARG A 166 26.20 -3.60 14.48
N ILE A 167 25.48 -3.51 13.37
CA ILE A 167 26.01 -3.68 12.00
C ILE A 167 25.63 -2.43 11.19
N PRO A 168 26.51 -1.43 11.12
CA PRO A 168 26.21 -0.16 10.48
C PRO A 168 25.76 -0.29 9.01
N GLY A 169 24.73 0.48 8.63
CA GLY A 169 24.21 0.56 7.28
C GLY A 169 23.14 -0.49 6.93
N VAL A 170 22.72 -1.34 7.87
CA VAL A 170 21.62 -2.31 7.66
C VAL A 170 20.31 -1.58 7.36
N SER A 171 20.00 -0.51 8.08
CA SER A 171 18.77 0.27 7.86
C SER A 171 18.68 0.84 6.44
N GLU A 172 19.80 1.36 5.92
CA GLU A 172 19.86 1.89 4.56
C GLU A 172 19.67 0.79 3.52
N ARG A 173 20.34 -0.37 3.70
CA ARG A 173 20.21 -1.51 2.80
C ARG A 173 18.80 -2.10 2.82
N ALA A 174 18.18 -2.22 3.99
CA ALA A 174 16.80 -2.70 4.13
C ALA A 174 15.79 -1.82 3.36
N GLU A 175 15.91 -0.49 3.46
CA GLU A 175 15.04 0.44 2.71
C GLU A 175 15.34 0.39 1.19
N GLN A 176 16.59 0.26 0.81
CA GLN A 176 16.97 0.07 -0.60
C GLN A 176 16.42 -1.24 -1.16
N ALA A 177 16.60 -2.35 -0.43
CA ALA A 177 16.07 -3.65 -0.79
C ALA A 177 14.56 -3.64 -0.99
N LYS A 178 13.83 -3.02 -0.04
CA LYS A 178 12.38 -2.84 -0.13
C LYS A 178 11.98 -2.03 -1.37
N THR A 179 12.68 -0.92 -1.64
CA THR A 179 12.37 -0.04 -2.80
C THR A 179 12.59 -0.76 -4.13
N VAL A 180 13.69 -1.49 -4.27
CA VAL A 180 13.97 -2.32 -5.46
C VAL A 180 12.92 -3.41 -5.62
N THR A 181 12.59 -4.09 -4.52
CA THR A 181 11.57 -5.15 -4.49
C THR A 181 10.20 -4.62 -4.90
N GLU A 182 9.82 -3.44 -4.42
CA GLU A 182 8.56 -2.80 -4.78
C GLU A 182 8.46 -2.50 -6.29
N TYR A 183 9.55 -2.02 -6.88
CA TYR A 183 9.64 -1.82 -8.32
C TYR A 183 9.50 -3.15 -9.08
N ILE A 184 10.29 -4.17 -8.72
CA ILE A 184 10.29 -5.47 -9.41
C ILE A 184 8.92 -6.15 -9.28
N THR A 185 8.33 -6.21 -8.07
CA THR A 185 7.01 -6.83 -7.85
C THR A 185 5.90 -6.12 -8.61
N THR A 186 6.00 -4.78 -8.78
CA THR A 186 5.05 -4.02 -9.59
C THR A 186 5.17 -4.36 -11.07
N LYS A 187 6.40 -4.55 -11.59
CA LYS A 187 6.64 -4.97 -12.99
C LYS A 187 6.21 -6.40 -13.25
N LEU A 188 6.29 -7.28 -12.25
CA LEU A 188 5.85 -8.68 -12.33
C LEU A 188 4.35 -8.84 -12.04
N GLU A 189 3.62 -7.76 -11.78
CA GLU A 189 2.19 -7.78 -11.42
C GLU A 189 1.90 -8.67 -10.19
N VAL A 190 2.85 -8.75 -9.24
CA VAL A 190 2.65 -9.43 -7.97
C VAL A 190 1.80 -8.56 -7.06
N HIS A 191 0.70 -9.10 -6.52
CA HIS A 191 -0.27 -8.36 -5.72
C HIS A 191 -0.61 -9.04 -4.39
N GLY A 192 -1.36 -8.35 -3.54
CA GLY A 192 -1.97 -8.91 -2.33
C GLY A 192 -0.96 -9.41 -1.31
N HIS A 193 -1.21 -10.61 -0.78
CA HIS A 193 -0.42 -11.21 0.30
C HIS A 193 1.01 -11.56 -0.16
N GLU A 194 1.15 -12.08 -1.37
CA GLU A 194 2.46 -12.43 -1.93
C GLU A 194 3.39 -11.20 -2.00
N LYS A 195 2.90 -10.05 -2.51
CA LYS A 195 3.67 -8.81 -2.54
C LYS A 195 4.11 -8.38 -1.15
N LYS A 196 3.21 -8.46 -0.15
CA LYS A 196 3.54 -8.13 1.24
C LYS A 196 4.65 -9.02 1.79
N ASN A 197 4.60 -10.31 1.53
CA ASN A 197 5.60 -11.27 2.00
C ASN A 197 6.97 -11.04 1.35
N VAL A 198 7.03 -10.73 0.04
CA VAL A 198 8.29 -10.42 -0.62
C VAL A 198 8.90 -9.12 -0.12
N LEU A 199 8.08 -8.08 0.09
CA LEU A 199 8.54 -6.80 0.65
C LEU A 199 9.06 -6.95 2.08
N LEU A 200 8.39 -7.75 2.91
CA LEU A 200 8.83 -8.04 4.27
C LEU A 200 10.15 -8.81 4.26
N ALA A 201 10.26 -9.83 3.41
CA ALA A 201 11.49 -10.59 3.26
C ALA A 201 12.65 -9.68 2.83
N ALA A 202 12.43 -8.76 1.88
CA ALA A 202 13.44 -7.79 1.46
C ALA A 202 13.85 -6.83 2.59
N PHE A 203 12.90 -6.39 3.41
CA PHE A 203 13.20 -5.49 4.52
C PHE A 203 13.97 -6.19 5.66
N LEU A 204 13.76 -7.50 5.85
CA LEU A 204 14.36 -8.30 6.92
C LEU A 204 15.46 -9.26 6.46
N HIS A 205 15.89 -9.22 5.20
CA HIS A 205 16.80 -10.22 4.63
C HIS A 205 18.14 -10.35 5.37
N GLU A 206 18.59 -9.29 6.04
CA GLU A 206 19.80 -9.29 6.83
C GLU A 206 19.58 -9.64 8.32
N ILE A 207 18.33 -9.87 8.77
CA ILE A 207 18.04 -10.05 10.21
C ILE A 207 18.83 -11.21 10.85
N GLY A 208 19.13 -12.23 10.07
CA GLY A 208 19.91 -13.38 10.56
C GLY A 208 21.37 -13.06 10.85
N LYS A 209 21.90 -11.94 10.40
CA LYS A 209 23.24 -11.48 10.76
C LYS A 209 23.38 -11.21 12.26
N ILE A 210 22.27 -11.08 12.99
CA ILE A 210 22.28 -10.97 14.46
C ILE A 210 22.97 -12.16 15.14
N GLY A 211 22.90 -13.35 14.52
CA GLY A 211 23.55 -14.57 15.02
C GLY A 211 25.02 -14.72 14.67
N LEU A 212 25.57 -13.82 13.85
CA LEU A 212 26.97 -13.89 13.44
C LEU A 212 27.88 -13.13 14.42
N PRO A 213 29.18 -13.55 14.56
CA PRO A 213 30.18 -12.74 15.21
C PRO A 213 30.30 -11.36 14.54
N GLU A 214 30.42 -10.29 15.33
CA GLU A 214 30.49 -8.91 14.83
C GLU A 214 31.64 -8.71 13.83
N ALA A 215 32.78 -9.33 14.08
CA ALA A 215 33.95 -9.31 13.20
C ALA A 215 33.65 -9.86 11.78
N ILE A 216 32.64 -10.71 11.63
CA ILE A 216 32.20 -11.25 10.33
C ILE A 216 31.05 -10.41 9.77
N ALA A 217 30.06 -10.10 10.60
CA ALA A 217 28.85 -9.40 10.21
C ALA A 217 29.11 -7.97 9.68
N CYS A 218 30.14 -7.29 10.20
CA CYS A 218 30.53 -5.92 9.82
C CYS A 218 31.51 -5.85 8.64
N LYS A 219 32.11 -6.98 8.21
CA LYS A 219 33.01 -6.99 7.06
C LYS A 219 32.24 -6.96 5.73
N GLU A 220 32.82 -6.32 4.73
CA GLU A 220 32.39 -6.49 3.35
C GLU A 220 32.60 -7.94 2.90
N TYR A 221 31.65 -8.53 2.21
CA TYR A 221 31.69 -9.94 1.78
C TYR A 221 32.98 -10.29 1.02
N SER A 222 33.43 -9.39 0.14
CA SER A 222 34.66 -9.53 -0.65
C SER A 222 35.94 -9.63 0.17
N ARG A 223 35.90 -9.21 1.45
CA ARG A 223 37.03 -9.21 2.38
C ARG A 223 37.00 -10.38 3.37
N LEU A 224 35.97 -11.22 3.32
CA LEU A 224 35.85 -12.39 4.18
C LEU A 224 36.79 -13.50 3.71
N ALA A 225 37.52 -14.13 4.65
CA ALA A 225 38.23 -15.37 4.38
C ALA A 225 37.24 -16.51 4.08
N MET A 226 37.69 -17.57 3.41
CA MET A 226 36.80 -18.67 2.98
C MET A 226 36.05 -19.33 4.16
N SER A 227 36.69 -19.48 5.30
CA SER A 227 36.07 -19.98 6.53
C SER A 227 35.03 -19.00 7.12
N GLU A 228 35.25 -17.69 6.99
CA GLU A 228 34.32 -16.65 7.39
C GLU A 228 33.11 -16.58 6.46
N GLN A 229 33.30 -16.79 5.14
CA GLN A 229 32.21 -16.88 4.17
C GLN A 229 31.28 -18.04 4.48
N THR A 230 31.78 -19.20 4.87
CA THR A 230 30.98 -20.34 5.30
C THR A 230 30.07 -19.99 6.49
N LEU A 231 30.58 -19.24 7.46
CA LEU A 231 29.78 -18.76 8.59
C LEU A 231 28.78 -17.68 8.14
N PHE A 232 29.22 -16.77 7.27
CA PHE A 232 28.35 -15.73 6.73
C PHE A 232 27.15 -16.31 5.99
N HIS A 233 27.31 -17.38 5.24
CA HIS A 233 26.24 -18.07 4.51
C HIS A 233 25.20 -18.75 5.43
N GLN A 234 25.41 -18.77 6.74
CA GLN A 234 24.39 -19.27 7.69
C GLN A 234 23.34 -18.23 8.05
N HIS A 235 23.58 -16.92 7.78
CA HIS A 235 22.63 -15.89 8.18
C HIS A 235 21.23 -16.02 7.54
N PRO A 236 21.05 -16.50 6.29
CA PRO A 236 19.71 -16.71 5.74
C PRO A 236 18.89 -17.72 6.55
N LEU A 237 19.54 -18.82 6.93
CA LEU A 237 18.88 -19.85 7.74
C LEU A 237 18.49 -19.29 9.13
N ILE A 238 19.39 -18.57 9.78
CA ILE A 238 19.10 -17.92 11.08
C ILE A 238 17.96 -16.91 10.92
N GLY A 239 17.98 -16.09 9.85
CA GLY A 239 16.95 -15.11 9.55
C GLY A 239 15.59 -15.76 9.31
N SER A 240 15.57 -16.84 8.54
CA SER A 240 14.37 -17.65 8.30
C SER A 240 13.79 -18.20 9.62
N MET A 241 14.63 -18.74 10.51
CA MET A 241 14.19 -19.23 11.82
C MET A 241 13.57 -18.12 12.69
N VAL A 242 14.13 -16.91 12.66
CA VAL A 242 13.58 -15.77 13.40
C VAL A 242 12.22 -15.35 12.82
N VAL A 243 12.12 -15.20 11.49
CA VAL A 243 10.89 -14.72 10.84
C VAL A 243 9.77 -15.76 10.90
N SER A 244 10.08 -17.05 10.83
CA SER A 244 9.10 -18.14 10.92
C SER A 244 8.39 -18.26 12.28
N THR A 245 8.89 -17.57 13.31
CA THR A 245 8.19 -17.51 14.61
C THR A 245 6.90 -16.71 14.57
N ILE A 246 6.69 -15.91 13.50
CA ILE A 246 5.53 -15.04 13.32
C ILE A 246 4.55 -15.76 12.38
N SER A 247 3.37 -16.10 12.88
CA SER A 247 2.33 -16.74 12.08
C SER A 247 1.92 -15.88 10.87
N GLY A 248 1.84 -16.51 9.69
CA GLY A 248 1.50 -15.84 8.42
C GLY A 248 2.68 -15.27 7.64
N PHE A 249 3.92 -15.46 8.14
CA PHE A 249 5.15 -15.04 7.44
C PHE A 249 6.05 -16.21 7.00
N GLU A 250 5.47 -17.39 6.89
CA GLU A 250 6.16 -18.61 6.45
C GLU A 250 6.79 -18.44 5.08
N ASP A 251 6.08 -17.78 4.14
CA ASP A 251 6.61 -17.47 2.81
C ASP A 251 7.78 -16.49 2.88
N SER A 252 7.69 -15.46 3.72
CA SER A 252 8.79 -14.49 3.90
C SER A 252 10.03 -15.18 4.48
N ALA A 253 9.85 -16.06 5.45
CA ALA A 253 10.91 -16.87 6.03
C ALA A 253 11.55 -17.79 4.97
N ASN A 254 10.74 -18.40 4.11
CA ASN A 254 11.19 -19.22 3.00
C ASN A 254 11.99 -18.40 1.98
N PHE A 255 11.57 -17.20 1.64
CA PHE A 255 12.31 -16.31 0.74
C PHE A 255 13.68 -15.91 1.33
N ILE A 256 13.72 -15.59 2.63
CA ILE A 256 14.96 -15.28 3.34
C ILE A 256 15.87 -16.49 3.38
N CYS A 257 15.35 -17.70 3.64
CA CYS A 257 16.15 -18.94 3.66
C CYS A 257 16.92 -19.14 2.36
N HIS A 258 16.24 -18.94 1.23
CA HIS A 258 16.76 -19.24 -0.12
C HIS A 258 17.36 -18.02 -0.84
N GLN A 259 17.63 -16.92 -0.12
CA GLN A 259 18.17 -15.68 -0.73
C GLN A 259 19.60 -15.83 -1.29
N LEU A 260 20.30 -16.91 -0.97
CA LEU A 260 21.62 -17.23 -1.52
C LEU A 260 21.59 -18.38 -2.54
N GLU A 261 20.40 -18.82 -2.98
CA GLU A 261 20.30 -19.77 -4.09
C GLU A 261 20.70 -19.08 -5.40
N ASN A 262 21.53 -19.76 -6.19
CA ASN A 262 21.93 -19.29 -7.50
C ASN A 262 21.05 -19.95 -8.58
N TYR A 263 20.74 -19.22 -9.64
CA TYR A 263 19.83 -19.67 -10.69
C TYR A 263 20.28 -20.96 -11.38
N ASP A 264 21.59 -21.25 -11.40
CA ASP A 264 22.21 -22.46 -11.96
C ASP A 264 22.28 -23.64 -10.97
N GLY A 265 21.78 -23.49 -9.74
CA GLY A 265 21.80 -24.53 -8.70
C GLY A 265 23.12 -24.59 -7.89
N SER A 266 24.04 -23.67 -8.10
CA SER A 266 25.32 -23.61 -7.35
C SER A 266 25.19 -22.86 -6.01
N GLY A 267 23.95 -22.47 -5.63
CA GLY A 267 23.67 -21.72 -4.43
C GLY A 267 23.49 -22.57 -3.16
N SER A 268 22.97 -21.95 -2.12
CA SER A 268 22.70 -22.57 -0.81
C SER A 268 21.41 -22.00 -0.19
N PRO A 269 20.71 -22.74 0.68
CA PRO A 269 21.13 -23.99 1.33
C PRO A 269 20.85 -25.28 0.55
N ASP A 270 19.87 -25.30 -0.35
CA ASP A 270 19.30 -26.52 -0.91
C ASP A 270 19.80 -26.81 -2.35
N GLY A 271 20.48 -25.86 -2.99
CA GLY A 271 20.95 -25.96 -4.36
C GLY A 271 19.79 -25.98 -5.38
N LEU A 272 18.74 -25.25 -5.12
CA LEU A 272 17.57 -25.11 -5.99
C LEU A 272 17.96 -24.45 -7.31
N MET A 273 17.36 -24.90 -8.43
CA MET A 273 17.70 -24.41 -9.77
C MET A 273 16.50 -23.74 -10.46
N GLY A 274 16.77 -22.64 -11.12
CA GLY A 274 15.81 -21.99 -11.99
C GLY A 274 14.53 -21.57 -11.27
N ARG A 275 13.40 -22.14 -11.70
CA ARG A 275 12.07 -21.84 -11.13
C ARG A 275 11.74 -22.61 -9.85
N GLU A 276 12.55 -23.55 -9.44
CA GLU A 276 12.43 -24.21 -8.14
C GLU A 276 12.70 -23.21 -7.01
N ILE A 277 13.55 -22.20 -7.29
CA ILE A 277 13.80 -21.11 -6.36
C ILE A 277 12.54 -20.25 -6.27
N PRO A 278 11.97 -20.02 -5.06
CA PRO A 278 10.81 -19.16 -4.86
C PRO A 278 11.00 -17.77 -5.46
N THR A 279 9.95 -17.18 -6.02
CA THR A 279 10.04 -15.88 -6.72
C THR A 279 10.64 -14.79 -5.84
N GLY A 280 10.21 -14.70 -4.56
CA GLY A 280 10.76 -13.74 -3.60
C GLY A 280 12.26 -13.95 -3.37
N ALA A 281 12.71 -15.20 -3.26
CA ALA A 281 14.14 -15.52 -3.08
C ALA A 281 14.98 -15.11 -4.31
N ARG A 282 14.45 -15.30 -5.54
CA ARG A 282 15.15 -14.84 -6.78
C ARG A 282 15.28 -13.32 -6.82
N ILE A 283 14.28 -12.57 -6.33
CA ILE A 283 14.37 -11.12 -6.19
C ILE A 283 15.43 -10.75 -5.16
N LEU A 284 15.40 -11.39 -3.98
CA LEU A 284 16.39 -11.18 -2.93
C LEU A 284 17.81 -11.49 -3.40
N ARG A 285 17.99 -12.58 -4.17
CA ARG A 285 19.32 -12.93 -4.70
C ARG A 285 19.94 -11.83 -5.54
N ALA A 286 19.13 -11.15 -6.36
CA ALA A 286 19.62 -10.01 -7.15
C ALA A 286 20.05 -8.82 -6.26
N ILE A 287 19.32 -8.56 -5.18
CA ILE A 287 19.64 -7.50 -4.22
C ILE A 287 20.93 -7.86 -3.47
N VAL A 288 21.00 -9.06 -2.89
CA VAL A 288 22.17 -9.54 -2.15
C VAL A 288 23.41 -9.56 -3.03
N PHE A 289 23.28 -9.97 -4.29
CA PHE A 289 24.38 -9.93 -5.25
C PHE A 289 24.95 -8.52 -5.43
N GLN A 290 24.06 -7.52 -5.56
CA GLN A 290 24.50 -6.12 -5.64
C GLN A 290 25.18 -5.64 -4.35
N GLU A 291 24.72 -6.10 -3.19
CA GLU A 291 25.36 -5.80 -1.90
C GLU A 291 26.72 -6.47 -1.74
N GLU A 292 26.86 -7.70 -2.26
CA GLU A 292 28.14 -8.46 -2.28
C GLU A 292 29.21 -7.77 -3.14
N LEU A 293 28.81 -7.03 -4.19
CA LEU A 293 29.75 -6.23 -4.99
C LEU A 293 30.40 -5.09 -4.20
N GLY A 294 29.83 -4.74 -3.06
CA GLY A 294 30.37 -3.77 -2.11
C GLY A 294 30.26 -2.31 -2.54
N LYS A 295 30.53 -1.39 -1.61
CA LYS A 295 30.55 0.05 -1.84
C LYS A 295 31.82 0.54 -2.59
N GLY A 296 32.63 -0.38 -3.09
CA GLY A 296 33.97 -0.14 -3.65
C GLY A 296 34.01 0.59 -4.98
N GLY A 297 33.31 1.74 -5.11
CA GLY A 297 33.56 2.65 -6.25
C GLY A 297 33.00 2.21 -7.61
N CYS A 298 32.19 1.16 -7.68
CA CYS A 298 31.52 0.81 -8.92
C CYS A 298 30.50 1.89 -9.31
N SER A 299 30.67 2.46 -10.52
CA SER A 299 29.64 3.30 -11.12
C SER A 299 28.35 2.49 -11.33
N VAL A 300 27.20 3.15 -11.42
CA VAL A 300 25.91 2.49 -11.75
C VAL A 300 26.07 1.60 -12.99
N GLN A 301 26.80 2.07 -13.99
CA GLN A 301 27.09 1.28 -15.18
C GLN A 301 27.94 0.02 -14.90
N GLY A 302 28.88 0.11 -13.94
CA GLY A 302 29.65 -1.03 -13.47
C GLY A 302 28.76 -2.10 -12.83
N ILE A 303 27.83 -1.68 -11.97
CA ILE A 303 26.83 -2.57 -11.34
C ILE A 303 25.95 -3.22 -12.43
N ILE A 304 25.45 -2.45 -13.39
CA ILE A 304 24.65 -2.98 -14.52
C ILE A 304 25.43 -4.05 -15.30
N ASN A 305 26.71 -3.83 -15.57
CA ASN A 305 27.53 -4.80 -16.27
C ASN A 305 27.71 -6.09 -15.47
N GLN A 306 27.92 -6.00 -14.16
CA GLN A 306 28.02 -7.17 -13.27
C GLN A 306 26.70 -7.96 -13.21
N LEU A 307 25.56 -7.27 -13.11
CA LEU A 307 24.23 -7.90 -13.14
C LEU A 307 24.01 -8.67 -14.47
N LYS A 308 24.41 -8.07 -15.61
CA LYS A 308 24.35 -8.75 -16.92
C LYS A 308 25.22 -9.99 -16.98
N GLN A 309 26.45 -9.94 -16.44
CA GLN A 309 27.36 -11.07 -16.43
C GLN A 309 26.89 -12.21 -15.52
N ALA A 310 26.24 -11.88 -14.40
CA ALA A 310 25.70 -12.84 -13.45
C ALA A 310 24.37 -13.47 -13.90
N SER A 311 23.71 -12.88 -14.89
CA SER A 311 22.44 -13.37 -15.45
C SER A 311 22.59 -14.80 -15.97
N HIS A 312 21.57 -15.65 -15.76
CA HIS A 312 21.50 -17.08 -16.10
C HIS A 312 22.43 -18.02 -15.29
N LYS A 313 23.33 -17.47 -14.48
CA LYS A 313 24.17 -18.24 -13.56
C LYS A 313 23.75 -18.00 -12.13
N VAL A 314 24.11 -16.87 -11.60
CA VAL A 314 23.80 -16.48 -10.22
C VAL A 314 22.37 -15.94 -10.14
N LEU A 315 21.97 -15.12 -11.13
CA LEU A 315 20.71 -14.38 -11.12
C LEU A 315 19.71 -14.93 -12.15
N ASP A 316 18.45 -14.93 -11.74
CA ASP A 316 17.33 -15.07 -12.68
C ASP A 316 17.40 -13.94 -13.72
N PRO A 317 17.38 -14.24 -15.03
CA PRO A 317 17.52 -13.24 -16.08
C PRO A 317 16.40 -12.19 -16.04
N VAL A 318 15.18 -12.55 -15.63
CA VAL A 318 14.04 -11.63 -15.53
C VAL A 318 14.26 -10.67 -14.36
N MET A 319 14.69 -11.18 -13.19
CA MET A 319 14.96 -10.35 -12.01
C MET A 319 16.14 -9.43 -12.25
N ALA A 320 17.21 -9.94 -12.88
CA ALA A 320 18.36 -9.14 -13.27
C ALA A 320 17.96 -7.99 -14.21
N GLN A 321 17.12 -8.26 -15.23
CA GLN A 321 16.67 -7.23 -16.17
C GLN A 321 15.84 -6.16 -15.48
N HIS A 322 14.86 -6.53 -14.64
CA HIS A 322 14.05 -5.55 -13.90
C HIS A 322 14.89 -4.71 -12.94
N PHE A 323 15.92 -5.29 -12.33
CA PHE A 323 16.83 -4.52 -11.50
C PHE A 323 17.68 -3.54 -12.31
N ILE A 324 18.15 -3.95 -13.49
CA ILE A 324 18.86 -3.06 -14.42
C ILE A 324 17.95 -1.90 -14.86
N ASP A 325 16.69 -2.18 -15.18
CA ASP A 325 15.71 -1.16 -15.56
C ASP A 325 15.47 -0.17 -14.40
N TYR A 326 15.39 -0.67 -13.17
CA TYR A 326 15.29 0.18 -11.97
C TYR A 326 16.49 1.11 -11.81
N LEU A 327 17.71 0.58 -11.93
CA LEU A 327 18.94 1.38 -11.82
C LEU A 327 19.01 2.43 -12.93
N SER A 328 18.65 2.05 -14.17
CA SER A 328 18.65 2.93 -15.32
C SER A 328 17.64 4.09 -15.15
N SER A 329 16.42 3.78 -14.67
CA SER A 329 15.39 4.79 -14.44
C SER A 329 15.76 5.79 -13.35
N ARG A 330 16.45 5.35 -12.30
CA ARG A 330 16.98 6.25 -11.26
C ARG A 330 18.09 7.15 -11.78
N ASP A 331 18.93 6.60 -12.64
CA ASP A 331 20.02 7.36 -13.24
C ASP A 331 19.46 8.49 -14.13
N GLU A 332 18.41 8.23 -14.91
CA GLU A 332 17.71 9.24 -15.70
C GLU A 332 17.05 10.34 -14.84
N HIS A 333 16.38 9.98 -13.74
CA HIS A 333 15.73 10.95 -12.84
C HIS A 333 16.71 11.79 -12.03
N LEU A 334 17.80 11.19 -11.55
CA LEU A 334 18.84 11.92 -10.81
C LEU A 334 19.64 12.87 -11.71
N PHE A 335 19.62 12.63 -13.02
CA PHE A 335 20.46 13.30 -13.99
C PHE A 335 19.69 13.94 -15.16
N SER A 336 18.38 14.18 -14.98
CA SER A 336 17.57 14.89 -16.00
C SER A 336 18.17 16.24 -16.43
N ASN A 337 18.92 16.89 -15.53
CA ASN A 337 19.68 18.12 -15.79
C ASN A 337 21.17 17.89 -16.04
N THR A 338 21.59 16.71 -16.43
CA THR A 338 23.00 16.39 -16.66
C THR A 338 23.19 15.79 -18.04
N CYS A 339 24.41 15.86 -18.55
CA CYS A 339 24.84 15.13 -19.73
C CYS A 339 26.14 14.41 -19.45
N ARG A 340 26.38 13.31 -20.18
CA ARG A 340 27.63 12.56 -20.13
C ARG A 340 28.47 12.96 -21.34
N LEU A 341 29.69 13.38 -21.09
CA LEU A 341 30.62 13.87 -22.11
C LEU A 341 31.89 13.01 -22.12
N GLY A 342 32.52 12.87 -23.26
CA GLY A 342 33.88 12.40 -23.34
C GLY A 342 34.84 13.40 -22.66
N VAL A 343 36.02 12.91 -22.26
CA VAL A 343 37.02 13.79 -21.61
C VAL A 343 37.46 14.94 -22.52
N ASP A 344 37.43 14.69 -23.81
CA ASP A 344 37.73 15.61 -24.89
C ASP A 344 36.62 16.68 -25.16
N GLU A 345 35.39 16.40 -24.65
CA GLU A 345 34.25 17.31 -24.78
C GLU A 345 34.07 18.24 -23.55
N LEU A 346 34.87 18.04 -22.50
CA LEU A 346 34.80 18.83 -21.27
C LEU A 346 35.24 20.27 -21.50
N LYS A 347 34.54 21.22 -20.88
CA LYS A 347 34.84 22.65 -20.94
C LYS A 347 35.02 23.25 -19.58
N GLU A 348 35.83 24.30 -19.49
CA GLU A 348 35.98 25.06 -18.26
C GLU A 348 34.64 25.65 -17.81
N GLY A 349 34.42 25.65 -16.50
CA GLY A 349 33.19 26.13 -15.86
C GLY A 349 32.12 25.05 -15.66
N MET A 350 32.17 23.93 -16.36
CA MET A 350 31.25 22.83 -16.13
C MET A 350 31.36 22.32 -14.70
N ILE A 351 30.21 21.89 -14.13
CA ILE A 351 30.14 21.35 -12.76
C ILE A 351 29.92 19.85 -12.83
N LEU A 352 30.75 19.09 -12.14
CA LEU A 352 30.64 17.63 -12.08
C LEU A 352 29.37 17.20 -11.33
N ALA A 353 28.57 16.34 -11.95
CA ALA A 353 27.35 15.81 -11.38
C ALA A 353 27.59 14.53 -10.57
N GLU A 354 28.73 13.87 -10.77
CA GLU A 354 29.17 12.67 -10.03
C GLU A 354 30.69 12.74 -9.78
N ASP A 355 31.17 11.85 -8.87
CA ASP A 355 32.60 11.67 -8.68
C ASP A 355 33.23 11.05 -9.94
N VAL A 356 34.42 11.50 -10.36
CA VAL A 356 35.13 10.92 -11.50
C VAL A 356 36.17 9.93 -11.01
N TYR A 357 36.10 8.71 -11.55
CA TYR A 357 37.03 7.63 -11.24
C TYR A 357 37.76 7.14 -12.50
N SER A 358 39.00 6.67 -12.32
CA SER A 358 39.72 5.93 -13.34
C SER A 358 39.25 4.46 -13.45
N SER A 359 39.69 3.73 -14.46
CA SER A 359 39.40 2.29 -14.63
C SER A 359 39.90 1.43 -13.46
N ASN A 360 40.91 1.86 -12.76
CA ASN A 360 41.49 1.23 -11.58
C ASN A 360 40.80 1.63 -10.27
N GLY A 361 39.69 2.39 -10.33
CA GLY A 361 38.90 2.80 -9.16
C GLY A 361 39.51 3.97 -8.37
N ILE A 362 40.50 4.66 -8.91
CA ILE A 362 41.10 5.83 -8.27
C ILE A 362 40.17 7.04 -8.48
N LYS A 363 39.74 7.68 -7.39
CA LYS A 363 38.96 8.92 -7.46
C LYS A 363 39.84 10.07 -7.95
N LEU A 364 39.47 10.64 -9.09
CA LEU A 364 40.22 11.74 -9.74
C LEU A 364 39.69 13.09 -9.33
N LEU A 365 38.37 13.29 -9.37
CA LEU A 365 37.69 14.53 -8.98
C LEU A 365 36.40 14.26 -8.23
N PRO A 366 36.03 15.11 -7.25
CA PRO A 366 34.78 14.94 -6.50
C PRO A 366 33.57 15.55 -7.23
N LYS A 367 32.38 15.00 -6.98
CA LYS A 367 31.09 15.59 -7.32
C LYS A 367 31.01 17.06 -6.87
N GLY A 368 30.40 17.92 -7.69
CA GLY A 368 30.26 19.34 -7.40
C GLY A 368 31.50 20.17 -7.73
N ALA A 369 32.60 19.57 -8.13
CA ALA A 369 33.77 20.30 -8.57
C ALA A 369 33.43 21.10 -9.86
N ARG A 370 33.78 22.38 -9.88
CA ARG A 370 33.72 23.21 -11.09
C ARG A 370 35.02 23.01 -11.87
N LEU A 371 34.91 22.46 -13.07
CA LEU A 371 36.06 22.17 -13.92
C LEU A 371 36.82 23.43 -14.26
N GLN A 372 38.14 23.40 -14.05
CA GLN A 372 39.11 24.39 -14.50
C GLN A 372 39.99 23.79 -15.60
N GLU A 373 40.58 24.61 -16.44
CA GLU A 373 41.37 24.13 -17.58
C GLU A 373 42.49 23.15 -17.17
N TRP A 374 43.16 23.37 -16.03
CA TRP A 374 44.18 22.46 -15.54
C TRP A 374 43.64 21.10 -15.12
N MET A 375 42.38 21.06 -14.57
CA MET A 375 41.73 19.77 -14.20
C MET A 375 41.39 18.95 -15.45
N ILE A 376 40.87 19.61 -16.49
CA ILE A 376 40.54 18.96 -17.77
C ILE A 376 41.80 18.37 -18.37
N ARG A 377 42.93 19.14 -18.38
CA ARG A 377 44.22 18.65 -18.86
C ARG A 377 44.70 17.41 -18.10
N ILE A 378 44.59 17.40 -16.76
CA ILE A 378 44.97 16.25 -15.94
C ILE A 378 44.07 15.04 -16.27
N LEU A 379 42.75 15.23 -16.42
CA LEU A 379 41.83 14.15 -16.81
C LEU A 379 42.19 13.60 -18.19
N THR A 380 42.52 14.43 -19.13
CA THR A 380 42.92 14.06 -20.51
C THR A 380 44.24 13.26 -20.51
N GLU A 381 45.28 13.76 -19.82
CA GLU A 381 46.55 13.04 -19.70
C GLU A 381 46.39 11.70 -18.99
N ARG A 382 45.59 11.67 -17.92
CA ARG A 382 45.32 10.43 -17.16
C ARG A 382 44.51 9.42 -17.97
N ASN A 383 43.55 9.86 -18.76
CA ASN A 383 42.70 9.03 -19.59
C ASN A 383 43.50 8.19 -20.62
N TYR A 384 44.71 8.62 -21.02
CA TYR A 384 45.60 7.83 -21.89
C TYR A 384 46.24 6.66 -21.15
N VAL A 385 46.51 6.77 -19.86
CA VAL A 385 47.24 5.77 -19.05
C VAL A 385 46.27 4.87 -18.27
N ASP A 386 45.21 5.44 -17.74
CA ASP A 386 44.21 4.78 -16.90
C ASP A 386 42.81 5.37 -17.27
N PRO A 387 42.14 4.77 -18.27
CA PRO A 387 40.97 5.31 -18.92
C PRO A 387 39.82 5.60 -17.96
N ILE A 388 39.11 6.70 -18.19
CA ILE A 388 37.85 7.03 -17.51
C ILE A 388 36.72 6.30 -18.23
N ILE A 389 36.24 5.20 -17.63
CA ILE A 389 35.22 4.36 -18.26
C ILE A 389 33.86 5.04 -18.17
N GLY A 390 33.18 5.16 -19.33
CA GLY A 390 31.81 5.67 -19.41
C GLY A 390 31.66 7.19 -19.47
N GLY A 391 32.77 7.95 -19.63
CA GLY A 391 32.76 9.41 -19.74
C GLY A 391 32.54 10.12 -18.40
N VAL A 392 32.50 11.44 -18.45
CA VAL A 392 32.36 12.35 -17.30
C VAL A 392 30.95 12.97 -17.30
N ARG A 393 30.24 12.89 -16.19
CA ARG A 393 28.90 13.47 -16.08
C ARG A 393 28.95 14.87 -15.51
N VAL A 394 28.37 15.83 -16.23
CA VAL A 394 28.31 17.24 -15.87
C VAL A 394 26.85 17.75 -15.85
N PHE A 395 26.57 18.75 -15.04
CA PHE A 395 25.26 19.44 -15.10
C PHE A 395 25.13 20.16 -16.44
N LYS A 396 23.93 20.13 -17.02
CA LYS A 396 23.57 20.94 -18.18
C LYS A 396 23.47 22.41 -17.73
N ASP A 397 24.01 23.32 -18.48
CA ASP A 397 23.86 24.77 -18.27
C ASP A 397 22.39 25.19 -18.37
#